data_0b1c9f3788a7ed533ee250eb89547342
#
_entry.id   0b1c9f3788a7ed533ee250eb89547342
#
_cell.length_a   1.000
_cell.length_b   1.000
_cell.length_c   1.000
_cell.angle_alpha   90.00
_cell.angle_beta   90.00
_cell.angle_gamma   90.00
#
_symmetry.space_group_name_H-M   'P 1'
#
loop_
_entity.id
_entity.type
_entity.pdbx_description
1 polymer ?
#
loop_
_entity_poly.entity_id
_entity_poly.type
_entity_poly.pdbx_seq_one_letter_code
_entity_poly.pdbx_strand_id
1 'polypeptide(L)'
;ISPKPLPRAVAFKSPDTLTVSLETADGNLVQGMGIPEGVTLIGGGGYHGKSTLLQAIELGVYNHIPGDGRELVITREDAVKIRAEDGRRIEKVDVSSFIHQPPGIKDTSNFTTENASGSTSQAANIIEALEAGSKLLLFDEDTSATNFMIRDERMQRLVNKEKEPIT
;
A
#
# COMPACT_ATOMS: atom_id res chain seq x y z
N ILE A 1 -10.44 6.46 12.10
CA ILE A 1 -9.66 7.64 12.53
C ILE A 1 -10.62 8.83 12.59
N SER A 2 -10.47 9.66 13.62
CA SER A 2 -11.22 10.90 13.72
C SER A 2 -10.87 11.83 12.56
N PRO A 3 -11.84 12.48 11.91
CA PRO A 3 -11.57 13.49 10.89
C PRO A 3 -10.97 14.78 11.50
N LYS A 4 -10.90 14.86 12.83
CA LYS A 4 -10.35 16.06 13.51
C LYS A 4 -8.88 15.83 13.85
N PRO A 5 -8.03 16.88 13.80
CA PRO A 5 -6.66 16.84 14.26
C PRO A 5 -6.57 16.33 15.71
N LEU A 6 -5.54 15.56 16.02
CA LEU A 6 -5.27 15.13 17.39
C LEU A 6 -4.92 16.35 18.25
N PRO A 7 -5.59 16.57 19.37
CA PRO A 7 -5.20 17.62 20.29
C PRO A 7 -3.78 17.33 20.81
N ARG A 8 -2.90 18.32 20.79
CA ARG A 8 -1.49 18.22 21.18
C ARG A 8 -0.65 17.27 20.31
N ALA A 9 -1.02 17.07 19.07
CA ALA A 9 -0.20 16.31 18.13
C ALA A 9 1.17 16.99 17.93
N VAL A 10 2.21 16.17 17.80
CA VAL A 10 3.50 16.66 17.31
C VAL A 10 3.35 16.94 15.83
N ALA A 11 3.67 18.18 15.41
CA ALA A 11 3.60 18.54 14.02
C ALA A 11 4.57 17.68 13.18
N PHE A 12 4.12 17.23 12.02
CA PHE A 12 4.98 16.54 11.08
C PHE A 12 6.11 17.47 10.61
N LYS A 13 7.34 16.95 10.59
CA LYS A 13 8.50 17.67 10.06
C LYS A 13 9.14 16.82 8.97
N SER A 14 9.31 17.41 7.79
CA SER A 14 10.02 16.74 6.69
C SER A 14 11.49 16.48 7.06
N PRO A 15 12.05 15.32 6.74
CA PRO A 15 13.48 15.12 6.68
C PRO A 15 14.10 16.09 5.66
N ASP A 16 15.25 16.69 5.98
CA ASP A 16 15.88 17.69 5.11
C ASP A 16 16.18 17.17 3.70
N THR A 17 16.55 15.89 3.61
CA THR A 17 16.85 15.20 2.33
C THR A 17 15.64 14.93 1.44
N LEU A 18 14.43 15.02 1.98
CA LEU A 18 13.17 14.79 1.27
C LEU A 18 12.32 16.06 1.19
N THR A 19 12.86 17.22 1.64
CA THR A 19 12.12 18.47 1.61
C THR A 19 12.00 18.98 0.17
N VAL A 20 10.76 19.27 -0.22
CA VAL A 20 10.40 19.90 -1.48
C VAL A 20 9.64 21.17 -1.21
N SER A 21 9.73 22.14 -2.15
CA SER A 21 8.95 23.38 -2.11
C SER A 21 7.95 23.36 -3.27
N LEU A 22 6.70 23.59 -2.96
CA LEU A 22 5.60 23.66 -3.92
C LEU A 22 4.97 25.06 -3.85
N GLU A 23 4.64 25.61 -5.00
CA GLU A 23 3.88 26.85 -5.13
C GLU A 23 2.39 26.52 -5.20
N THR A 24 1.62 27.12 -4.32
CA THR A 24 0.16 27.01 -4.31
C THR A 24 -0.47 27.94 -5.35
N ALA A 25 -1.72 27.71 -5.71
CA ALA A 25 -2.42 28.48 -6.74
C ALA A 25 -2.51 30.00 -6.44
N ASP A 26 -2.39 30.39 -5.18
CA ASP A 26 -2.35 31.78 -4.71
C ASP A 26 -0.92 32.34 -4.63
N GLY A 27 0.09 31.64 -5.15
CA GLY A 27 1.48 32.06 -5.22
C GLY A 27 2.29 31.92 -3.93
N ASN A 28 1.76 31.27 -2.91
CA ASN A 28 2.49 31.00 -1.68
C ASN A 28 3.39 29.77 -1.84
N LEU A 29 4.60 29.80 -1.27
CA LEU A 29 5.50 28.66 -1.19
C LEU A 29 5.21 27.84 0.08
N VAL A 30 4.94 26.56 -0.11
CA VAL A 30 4.78 25.58 0.96
C VAL A 30 5.91 24.58 0.90
N GLN A 31 6.51 24.29 2.04
CA GLN A 31 7.55 23.26 2.16
C GLN A 31 6.99 22.01 2.85
N GLY A 32 7.31 20.85 2.31
CA GLY A 32 6.87 19.57 2.84
C GLY A 32 7.76 18.43 2.41
N MET A 33 7.43 17.21 2.83
CA MET A 33 8.12 16.01 2.40
C MET A 33 7.61 15.57 1.04
N GLY A 34 8.52 15.46 0.07
CA GLY A 34 8.25 14.77 -1.21
C GLY A 34 8.63 13.30 -1.12
N ILE A 35 7.72 12.43 -1.53
CA ILE A 35 8.00 11.00 -1.70
C ILE A 35 8.30 10.77 -3.17
N PRO A 36 9.56 10.44 -3.54
CA PRO A 36 9.95 10.24 -4.93
C PRO A 36 9.36 8.94 -5.51
N GLU A 37 9.39 8.85 -6.83
CA GLU A 37 9.11 7.58 -7.53
C GLU A 37 10.08 6.49 -7.11
N GLY A 38 9.61 5.23 -7.16
CA GLY A 38 10.35 4.06 -6.74
C GLY A 38 9.78 3.43 -5.47
N VAL A 39 10.59 2.67 -4.76
CA VAL A 39 10.17 1.99 -3.54
C VAL A 39 10.53 2.83 -2.31
N THR A 40 9.52 3.26 -1.57
CA THR A 40 9.68 3.98 -0.31
C THR A 40 9.22 3.12 0.86
N LEU A 41 10.09 2.92 1.83
CA LEU A 41 9.80 2.16 3.05
C LEU A 41 9.62 3.11 4.23
N ILE A 42 8.46 3.02 4.91
CA ILE A 42 8.17 3.74 6.14
C ILE A 42 8.37 2.78 7.32
N GLY A 43 9.54 2.85 7.97
CA GLY A 43 9.91 2.02 9.10
C GLY A 43 9.76 2.73 10.45
N GLY A 44 9.61 1.94 11.53
CA GLY A 44 9.56 2.47 12.91
C GLY A 44 8.89 1.52 13.88
N GLY A 45 9.03 1.78 15.17
CA GLY A 45 8.41 1.00 16.25
C GLY A 45 6.88 1.12 16.29
N GLY A 46 6.27 0.28 17.12
CA GLY A 46 4.84 0.37 17.42
C GLY A 46 4.46 1.76 17.97
N TYR A 47 3.28 2.24 17.62
CA TYR A 47 2.73 3.54 18.04
C TYR A 47 3.54 4.79 17.62
N HIS A 48 4.48 4.67 16.69
CA HIS A 48 5.28 5.80 16.19
C HIS A 48 4.62 6.54 15.01
N GLY A 49 3.35 6.27 14.70
CA GLY A 49 2.57 7.02 13.71
C GLY A 49 2.70 6.56 12.25
N LYS A 50 3.33 5.41 11.97
CA LYS A 50 3.48 4.86 10.59
C LYS A 50 2.12 4.75 9.88
N SER A 51 1.18 4.02 10.49
CA SER A 51 -0.16 3.82 9.92
C SER A 51 -0.95 5.13 9.83
N THR A 52 -0.72 6.07 10.76
CA THR A 52 -1.32 7.41 10.70
C THR A 52 -0.81 8.20 9.50
N LEU A 53 0.50 8.16 9.25
CA LEU A 53 1.12 8.80 8.09
C LEU A 53 0.63 8.15 6.78
N LEU A 54 0.66 6.83 6.69
CA LEU A 54 0.20 6.10 5.51
C LEU A 54 -1.28 6.40 5.22
N GLN A 55 -2.11 6.49 6.25
CA GLN A 55 -3.52 6.83 6.09
C GLN A 55 -3.72 8.29 5.68
N ALA A 56 -2.90 9.21 6.13
CA ALA A 56 -2.93 10.58 5.63
C ALA A 56 -2.60 10.62 4.13
N ILE A 57 -1.59 9.87 3.68
CA ILE A 57 -1.24 9.71 2.27
C ILE A 57 -2.40 9.06 1.49
N GLU A 58 -3.00 7.98 2.00
CA GLU A 58 -4.16 7.31 1.39
C GLU A 58 -5.32 8.28 1.14
N LEU A 59 -5.60 9.15 2.11
CA LEU A 59 -6.68 10.15 2.02
C LEU A 59 -6.27 11.43 1.29
N GLY A 60 -4.98 11.63 1.03
CA GLY A 60 -4.45 12.79 0.31
C GLY A 60 -4.86 12.88 -1.16
N VAL A 61 -5.56 11.87 -1.69
CA VAL A 61 -6.23 11.93 -3.01
C VAL A 61 -7.46 12.84 -3.00
N TYR A 62 -7.99 13.17 -1.82
CA TYR A 62 -9.16 14.04 -1.65
C TYR A 62 -8.75 15.41 -1.15
N ASN A 63 -9.52 16.43 -1.53
CA ASN A 63 -9.40 17.76 -0.94
C ASN A 63 -9.91 17.75 0.51
N HIS A 64 -9.17 18.39 1.41
CA HIS A 64 -9.53 18.51 2.82
C HIS A 64 -10.03 19.90 3.14
N ILE A 65 -11.01 19.99 4.05
CA ILE A 65 -11.53 21.26 4.53
C ILE A 65 -10.54 21.93 5.50
N PRO A 66 -10.53 23.26 5.63
CA PRO A 66 -9.70 23.94 6.60
C PRO A 66 -9.93 23.43 8.04
N GLY A 67 -8.86 23.21 8.77
CA GLY A 67 -8.89 22.69 10.15
C GLY A 67 -9.00 21.16 10.27
N ASP A 68 -8.92 20.44 9.15
CA ASP A 68 -8.87 18.97 9.14
C ASP A 68 -7.50 18.43 9.59
N GLY A 69 -6.43 19.20 9.42
CA GLY A 69 -5.05 18.82 9.76
C GLY A 69 -4.33 18.05 8.66
N ARG A 70 -4.96 17.84 7.52
CA ARG A 70 -4.42 17.15 6.32
C ARG A 70 -4.48 18.03 5.07
N GLU A 71 -4.76 19.33 5.22
CA GLU A 71 -4.95 20.26 4.10
C GLU A 71 -3.74 20.36 3.18
N LEU A 72 -2.55 20.06 3.72
CA LEU A 72 -1.29 20.09 2.98
C LEU A 72 -0.78 18.68 2.61
N VAL A 73 -1.63 17.67 2.69
CA VAL A 73 -1.30 16.31 2.22
C VAL A 73 -1.87 16.13 0.83
N ILE A 74 -0.98 15.90 -0.13
CA ILE A 74 -1.34 15.69 -1.54
C ILE A 74 -0.82 14.33 -1.98
N THR A 75 -1.69 13.52 -2.55
CA THR A 75 -1.36 12.22 -3.12
C THR A 75 -1.90 12.15 -4.55
N ARG A 76 -1.20 11.40 -5.39
CA ARG A 76 -1.65 11.14 -6.76
C ARG A 76 -3.07 10.57 -6.76
N GLU A 77 -3.91 11.05 -7.66
CA GLU A 77 -5.32 10.62 -7.78
C GLU A 77 -5.49 9.16 -8.17
N ASP A 78 -4.46 8.57 -8.82
CA ASP A 78 -4.42 7.17 -9.24
C ASP A 78 -3.82 6.23 -8.17
N ALA A 79 -3.63 6.71 -6.93
CA ALA A 79 -3.13 5.91 -5.83
C ALA A 79 -4.15 4.86 -5.38
N VAL A 80 -3.69 3.62 -5.17
CA VAL A 80 -4.51 2.51 -4.69
C VAL A 80 -3.87 1.89 -3.45
N LYS A 81 -4.66 1.71 -2.39
CA LYS A 81 -4.23 0.93 -1.23
C LYS A 81 -4.53 -0.55 -1.46
N ILE A 82 -3.47 -1.33 -1.46
CA ILE A 82 -3.52 -2.79 -1.63
C ILE A 82 -3.79 -3.46 -0.28
N ARG A 83 -4.72 -4.40 -0.28
CA ARG A 83 -5.10 -5.19 0.90
C ARG A 83 -5.21 -6.67 0.56
N ALA A 84 -5.02 -7.50 1.58
CA ALA A 84 -5.39 -8.91 1.54
C ALA A 84 -6.85 -9.05 2.00
N GLU A 85 -7.66 -9.78 1.25
CA GLU A 85 -9.08 -9.99 1.51
C GLU A 85 -9.42 -11.46 1.37
N ASP A 86 -9.43 -12.19 2.49
CA ASP A 86 -9.84 -13.59 2.49
C ASP A 86 -11.28 -13.76 2.03
N GLY A 87 -11.52 -14.74 1.17
CA GLY A 87 -12.84 -15.04 0.66
C GLY A 87 -13.28 -14.19 -0.54
N ARG A 88 -12.41 -13.31 -1.04
CA ARG A 88 -12.71 -12.49 -2.21
C ARG A 88 -12.88 -13.35 -3.47
N ARG A 89 -13.89 -13.03 -4.29
CA ARG A 89 -13.99 -13.54 -5.66
C ARG A 89 -12.98 -12.85 -6.56
N ILE A 90 -12.30 -13.64 -7.38
CA ILE A 90 -11.40 -13.18 -8.44
C ILE A 90 -11.89 -13.76 -9.76
N GLU A 91 -11.87 -13.01 -10.82
CA GLU A 91 -12.31 -13.46 -12.15
C GLU A 91 -11.34 -13.02 -13.24
N LYS A 92 -10.71 -13.99 -13.88
CA LYS A 92 -9.84 -13.82 -15.05
C LYS A 92 -8.67 -12.84 -14.85
N VAL A 93 -8.00 -12.91 -13.71
CA VAL A 93 -6.83 -12.08 -13.40
C VAL A 93 -5.55 -12.87 -13.62
N ASP A 94 -4.56 -12.25 -14.24
CA ASP A 94 -3.22 -12.84 -14.38
C ASP A 94 -2.41 -12.66 -13.09
N VAL A 95 -2.35 -13.69 -12.28
CA VAL A 95 -1.57 -13.70 -11.03
C VAL A 95 -0.24 -14.46 -11.16
N SER A 96 0.16 -14.83 -12.37
CA SER A 96 1.34 -15.67 -12.63
C SER A 96 2.65 -15.04 -12.16
N SER A 97 2.72 -13.71 -12.12
CA SER A 97 3.89 -12.99 -11.61
C SER A 97 4.12 -13.14 -10.10
N PHE A 98 3.09 -13.54 -9.36
CA PHE A 98 3.14 -13.67 -7.90
C PHE A 98 2.97 -15.11 -7.41
N ILE A 99 2.23 -15.92 -8.16
CA ILE A 99 1.83 -17.25 -7.73
C ILE A 99 2.28 -18.26 -8.77
N HIS A 100 3.25 -19.10 -8.40
CA HIS A 100 3.61 -20.25 -9.20
C HIS A 100 2.53 -21.32 -9.06
N GLN A 101 2.30 -22.09 -10.14
CA GLN A 101 1.22 -23.08 -10.24
C GLN A 101 1.00 -23.88 -8.95
N PRO A 102 -0.02 -23.58 -8.13
CA PRO A 102 -0.36 -24.40 -6.99
C PRO A 102 -0.89 -25.75 -7.45
N PRO A 103 -0.75 -26.81 -6.67
CA PRO A 103 -1.34 -28.12 -6.99
C PRO A 103 -2.84 -28.00 -7.25
N GLY A 104 -3.27 -28.39 -8.46
CA GLY A 104 -4.69 -28.36 -8.85
C GLY A 104 -5.16 -27.11 -9.61
N ILE A 105 -4.34 -26.08 -9.72
CA ILE A 105 -4.61 -24.89 -10.54
C ILE A 105 -3.85 -25.01 -11.85
N LYS A 106 -4.57 -25.06 -12.96
CA LYS A 106 -3.98 -25.30 -14.29
C LYS A 106 -3.46 -24.05 -14.97
N ASP A 107 -4.01 -22.87 -14.62
CA ASP A 107 -3.69 -21.62 -15.31
C ASP A 107 -3.75 -20.44 -14.33
N THR A 108 -2.60 -19.86 -14.04
CA THR A 108 -2.46 -18.66 -13.21
C THR A 108 -2.51 -17.37 -14.04
N SER A 109 -2.41 -17.47 -15.37
CA SER A 109 -2.52 -16.32 -16.28
C SER A 109 -3.98 -15.89 -16.52
N ASN A 110 -4.94 -16.76 -16.19
CA ASN A 110 -6.37 -16.49 -16.29
C ASN A 110 -7.10 -17.05 -15.06
N PHE A 111 -6.64 -16.60 -13.90
CA PHE A 111 -7.07 -17.15 -12.62
C PHE A 111 -8.47 -16.71 -12.24
N THR A 112 -9.30 -17.68 -11.86
CA THR A 112 -10.67 -17.47 -11.38
C THR A 112 -10.93 -18.30 -10.14
N THR A 113 -11.49 -17.70 -9.11
CA THR A 113 -11.93 -18.38 -7.89
C THR A 113 -13.09 -17.64 -7.23
N GLU A 114 -13.99 -18.36 -6.59
CA GLU A 114 -15.06 -17.77 -5.77
C GLU A 114 -14.58 -17.43 -4.35
N ASN A 115 -13.41 -17.96 -3.93
CA ASN A 115 -12.95 -17.85 -2.54
C ASN A 115 -11.41 -17.84 -2.52
N ALA A 116 -10.83 -16.66 -2.70
CA ALA A 116 -9.38 -16.47 -2.70
C ALA A 116 -8.82 -16.44 -1.26
N SER A 117 -7.62 -16.98 -1.08
CA SER A 117 -6.83 -16.71 0.13
C SER A 117 -6.36 -15.25 0.16
N GLY A 118 -5.96 -14.76 1.35
CA GLY A 118 -5.49 -13.38 1.51
C GLY A 118 -4.32 -13.03 0.59
N SER A 119 -3.35 -13.90 0.44
CA SER A 119 -2.21 -13.68 -0.46
C SER A 119 -2.61 -13.68 -1.94
N THR A 120 -3.52 -14.56 -2.33
CA THR A 120 -4.04 -14.61 -3.71
C THR A 120 -4.86 -13.38 -4.03
N SER A 121 -5.72 -12.93 -3.10
CA SER A 121 -6.49 -11.69 -3.26
C SER A 121 -5.60 -10.46 -3.34
N GLN A 122 -4.53 -10.42 -2.55
CA GLN A 122 -3.56 -9.33 -2.60
C GLN A 122 -2.82 -9.28 -3.94
N ALA A 123 -2.39 -10.43 -4.48
CA ALA A 123 -1.80 -10.51 -5.80
C ALA A 123 -2.76 -9.99 -6.88
N ALA A 124 -4.02 -10.41 -6.85
CA ALA A 124 -5.04 -9.94 -7.77
C ALA A 124 -5.29 -8.44 -7.63
N ASN A 125 -5.37 -7.90 -6.40
CA ASN A 125 -5.53 -6.46 -6.16
C ASN A 125 -4.40 -5.64 -6.81
N ILE A 126 -3.16 -6.12 -6.76
CA ILE A 126 -2.03 -5.44 -7.40
C ILE A 126 -2.23 -5.40 -8.92
N ILE A 127 -2.52 -6.54 -9.53
CA ILE A 127 -2.70 -6.62 -10.99
C ILE A 127 -3.87 -5.73 -11.44
N GLU A 128 -5.02 -5.84 -10.79
CA GLU A 128 -6.20 -5.02 -11.10
C GLU A 128 -5.93 -3.52 -10.94
N ALA A 129 -5.17 -3.11 -9.91
CA ALA A 129 -4.78 -1.72 -9.75
C ALA A 129 -3.87 -1.24 -10.90
N LEU A 130 -2.92 -2.07 -11.33
CA LEU A 130 -2.04 -1.77 -12.47
C LEU A 130 -2.80 -1.72 -13.79
N GLU A 131 -3.73 -2.64 -14.02
CA GLU A 131 -4.63 -2.65 -15.19
C GLU A 131 -5.54 -1.43 -15.23
N ALA A 132 -5.98 -0.94 -14.06
CA ALA A 132 -6.72 0.31 -13.92
C ALA A 132 -5.87 1.56 -14.15
N GLY A 133 -4.54 1.41 -14.33
CA GLY A 133 -3.61 2.50 -14.62
C GLY A 133 -2.99 3.16 -13.39
N SER A 134 -3.14 2.58 -12.20
CA SER A 134 -2.49 3.09 -10.99
C SER A 134 -0.96 3.10 -11.14
N LYS A 135 -0.35 4.20 -10.71
CA LYS A 135 1.11 4.38 -10.66
C LYS A 135 1.65 4.51 -9.24
N LEU A 136 0.76 4.45 -8.24
CA LEU A 136 1.13 4.47 -6.84
C LEU A 136 0.34 3.41 -6.07
N LEU A 137 1.06 2.43 -5.55
CA LEU A 137 0.50 1.39 -4.69
C LEU A 137 0.92 1.63 -3.24
N LEU A 138 -0.03 1.65 -2.34
CA LEU A 138 0.19 1.82 -0.91
C LEU A 138 -0.02 0.48 -0.19
N PHE A 139 0.94 0.08 0.61
CA PHE A 139 0.90 -1.18 1.37
C PHE A 139 0.99 -0.88 2.86
N ASP A 140 0.18 -1.57 3.66
CA ASP A 140 0.19 -1.53 5.11
C ASP A 140 0.37 -2.96 5.64
N GLU A 141 1.36 -3.15 6.50
CA GLU A 141 1.66 -4.45 7.11
C GLU A 141 0.42 -5.08 7.75
N ASP A 142 -0.35 -4.28 8.49
CA ASP A 142 -1.54 -4.75 9.22
C ASP A 142 -2.68 -5.25 8.31
N THR A 143 -2.68 -4.86 7.05
CA THR A 143 -3.73 -5.22 6.07
C THR A 143 -3.20 -6.07 4.92
N SER A 144 -1.96 -6.49 4.98
CA SER A 144 -1.32 -7.34 3.99
C SER A 144 -1.26 -8.80 4.47
N ALA A 145 -1.26 -9.73 3.53
CA ALA A 145 -1.03 -11.13 3.84
C ALA A 145 0.42 -11.32 4.32
N THR A 146 0.57 -11.96 5.48
CA THR A 146 1.88 -12.11 6.15
C THR A 146 2.93 -12.74 5.25
N ASN A 147 2.56 -13.81 4.54
CA ASN A 147 3.45 -14.53 3.63
C ASN A 147 3.76 -13.77 2.34
N PHE A 148 3.05 -12.69 2.05
CA PHE A 148 3.30 -11.83 0.90
C PHE A 148 4.35 -10.75 1.22
N MET A 149 4.35 -10.23 2.47
CA MET A 149 5.21 -9.11 2.88
C MET A 149 6.49 -9.56 3.60
N ILE A 150 6.43 -10.64 4.36
CA ILE A 150 7.52 -11.07 5.24
C ILE A 150 7.82 -12.54 5.00
N ARG A 151 9.08 -12.82 4.65
CA ARG A 151 9.63 -14.17 4.69
C ARG A 151 10.53 -14.29 5.91
N ASP A 152 10.03 -14.93 6.97
CA ASP A 152 10.83 -15.28 8.13
C ASP A 152 11.89 -16.34 7.74
N GLU A 153 13.14 -16.10 8.10
CA GLU A 153 14.26 -17.02 7.87
C GLU A 153 13.97 -18.43 8.41
N ARG A 154 13.21 -18.55 9.52
CA ARG A 154 12.81 -19.83 10.09
C ARG A 154 11.80 -20.56 9.21
N MET A 155 10.85 -19.83 8.64
CA MET A 155 9.88 -20.40 7.70
C MET A 155 10.57 -20.84 6.40
N GLN A 156 11.55 -20.09 5.90
CA GLN A 156 12.34 -20.46 4.72
C GLN A 156 13.13 -21.77 4.93
N ARG A 157 13.50 -22.11 6.17
CA ARG A 157 14.15 -23.39 6.50
C ARG A 157 13.18 -24.56 6.61
N LEU A 158 11.92 -24.29 6.96
CA LEU A 158 10.89 -25.30 7.16
C LEU A 158 10.13 -25.65 5.87
N VAL A 159 9.95 -24.67 5.00
CA VAL A 159 9.24 -24.82 3.73
C VAL A 159 10.24 -24.73 2.58
N ASN A 160 10.37 -25.78 1.81
CA ASN A 160 11.24 -25.80 0.63
C ASN A 160 10.71 -24.78 -0.39
N LYS A 161 11.61 -23.96 -0.97
CA LYS A 161 11.27 -22.92 -1.96
C LYS A 161 10.40 -23.42 -3.10
N GLU A 162 10.58 -24.70 -3.51
CA GLU A 162 9.79 -25.33 -4.56
C GLU A 162 8.32 -25.61 -4.17
N LYS A 163 7.99 -25.50 -2.87
CA LYS A 163 6.64 -25.73 -2.34
C LYS A 163 5.94 -24.44 -1.91
N GLU A 164 6.62 -23.30 -1.96
CA GLU A 164 6.00 -22.01 -1.70
C GLU A 164 5.30 -21.51 -2.96
N PRO A 165 3.96 -21.33 -2.93
CA PRO A 165 3.21 -20.89 -4.10
C PRO A 165 3.41 -19.38 -4.41
N ILE A 166 4.07 -18.63 -3.52
CA ILE A 166 4.30 -17.18 -3.68
C ILE A 166 5.80 -16.91 -3.76
N THR A 167 6.22 -16.20 -4.80
CA THR A 167 7.62 -15.80 -5.05
C THR A 167 7.92 -14.41 -4.53
#